data_7b64db60a91e4c525c1556e051f360a2
#
_entry.id   7b64db60a91e4c525c1556e051f360a2
#
_cell.length_a   1.000
_cell.length_b   1.000
_cell.length_c   1.000
_cell.angle_alpha   90.00
_cell.angle_beta   90.00
_cell.angle_gamma   90.00
#
_symmetry.space_group_name_H-M   'P 1'
#
loop_
_entity.id
_entity.type
_entity.pdbx_description
1 polymer ?
#
loop_
_entity_poly.entity_id
_entity_poly.type
_entity_poly.pdbx_seq_one_letter_code
_entity_poly.pdbx_strand_id
1 'polypeptide(L)'
;LYLKRQGYDHDIKALAAKGIPVVGICGGYQMLGEKVCDPLHVESSNDAVEGLGLMPYVTTMQGEKNTYQVEFNCEALPFLGMDFKGSHLKGYEIHMGETVLTHSAQSLFNIVRRSNQPVQVQDGYINETHHIFGTYCHGIFDNDDLRRAIINALRKRKGLETLPVQFRYRQYKESEFDRLADTVRKHFDMKKFYEVLG
;
A
#
# COMPACT_ATOMS: atom_id res chain seq x y z
N LEU A 1 15.95 -4.72 -10.07
CA LEU A 1 17.19 -4.42 -10.86
C LEU A 1 17.41 -2.92 -11.08
N TYR A 2 16.36 -2.15 -11.44
CA TYR A 2 16.51 -0.71 -11.70
C TYR A 2 17.08 0.06 -10.49
N LEU A 3 16.52 -0.13 -9.29
CA LEU A 3 17.00 0.53 -8.07
C LEU A 3 18.49 0.27 -7.82
N LYS A 4 18.93 -0.99 -8.00
CA LYS A 4 20.34 -1.36 -7.83
C LYS A 4 21.24 -0.69 -8.87
N ARG A 5 20.81 -0.61 -10.13
CA ARG A 5 21.58 0.07 -11.19
C ARG A 5 21.74 1.56 -10.93
N GLN A 6 20.77 2.19 -10.25
CA GLN A 6 20.82 3.61 -9.90
C GLN A 6 21.45 3.88 -8.53
N GLY A 7 21.78 2.84 -7.75
CA GLY A 7 22.30 2.98 -6.39
C GLY A 7 21.25 3.31 -5.34
N TYR A 8 19.96 3.38 -5.68
CA TYR A 8 18.88 3.73 -4.75
C TYR A 8 18.68 2.70 -3.65
N ASP A 9 19.04 1.43 -3.88
CA ASP A 9 19.04 0.39 -2.84
C ASP A 9 19.99 0.74 -1.70
N HIS A 10 21.18 1.27 -1.98
CA HIS A 10 22.12 1.75 -0.98
C HIS A 10 21.57 2.95 -0.21
N ASP A 11 20.99 3.93 -0.93
CA ASP A 11 20.41 5.13 -0.32
C ASP A 11 19.26 4.79 0.61
N ILE A 12 18.32 3.93 0.18
CA ILE A 12 17.18 3.48 0.99
C ILE A 12 17.67 2.76 2.25
N LYS A 13 18.63 1.85 2.13
CA LYS A 13 19.22 1.14 3.28
C LYS A 13 19.92 2.10 4.24
N ALA A 14 20.69 3.05 3.71
CA ALA A 14 21.39 4.05 4.52
C ALA A 14 20.40 4.98 5.26
N LEU A 15 19.30 5.36 4.64
CA LEU A 15 18.23 6.14 5.27
C LEU A 15 17.50 5.31 6.33
N ALA A 16 17.15 4.07 6.03
CA ALA A 16 16.51 3.15 6.97
C ALA A 16 17.40 2.93 8.21
N ALA A 17 18.70 2.71 8.04
CA ALA A 17 19.66 2.57 9.14
C ALA A 17 19.75 3.82 10.04
N LYS A 18 19.44 5.01 9.50
CA LYS A 18 19.30 6.26 10.27
C LYS A 18 17.92 6.40 10.92
N GLY A 19 17.07 5.38 10.84
CA GLY A 19 15.71 5.38 11.35
C GLY A 19 14.74 6.26 10.56
N ILE A 20 15.05 6.63 9.31
CA ILE A 20 14.11 7.31 8.45
C ILE A 20 13.00 6.33 8.08
N PRO A 21 11.72 6.75 8.19
CA PRO A 21 10.60 5.87 7.88
C PRO A 21 10.59 5.41 6.44
N VAL A 22 10.31 4.12 6.24
CA VAL A 22 10.15 3.51 4.91
C VAL A 22 8.82 2.78 4.83
N VAL A 23 8.06 3.04 3.77
CA VAL A 23 6.80 2.36 3.50
C VAL A 23 6.87 1.73 2.12
N GLY A 24 6.66 0.41 2.05
CA GLY A 24 6.58 -0.34 0.81
C GLY A 24 5.13 -0.71 0.47
N ILE A 25 4.66 -0.36 -0.72
CA ILE A 25 3.32 -0.75 -1.18
C ILE A 25 3.48 -1.61 -2.44
N CYS A 26 2.80 -2.75 -2.50
CA CYS A 26 2.79 -3.68 -3.63
C CYS A 26 4.23 -4.11 -4.03
N GLY A 27 4.72 -3.73 -5.21
CA GLY A 27 6.11 -3.98 -5.62
C GLY A 27 7.14 -3.40 -4.63
N GLY A 28 6.83 -2.26 -3.99
CA GLY A 28 7.64 -1.71 -2.90
C GLY A 28 7.70 -2.63 -1.69
N TYR A 29 6.57 -3.23 -1.31
CA TYR A 29 6.52 -4.24 -0.26
C TYR A 29 7.38 -5.45 -0.63
N GLN A 30 7.24 -6.02 -1.82
CA GLN A 30 8.08 -7.13 -2.29
C GLN A 30 9.58 -6.80 -2.20
N MET A 31 9.96 -5.59 -2.61
CA MET A 31 11.35 -5.14 -2.59
C MET A 31 11.95 -4.94 -1.19
N LEU A 32 11.13 -4.68 -0.17
CA LEU A 32 11.61 -4.56 1.22
C LEU A 32 12.14 -5.89 1.77
N GLY A 33 11.67 -7.02 1.26
CA GLY A 33 12.07 -8.36 1.67
C GLY A 33 13.53 -8.71 1.35
N GLU A 34 13.89 -9.93 1.67
CA GLU A 34 15.23 -10.49 1.43
C GLU A 34 15.43 -10.81 -0.05
N LYS A 35 14.39 -11.35 -0.69
CA LYS A 35 14.46 -11.87 -2.06
C LYS A 35 13.12 -11.81 -2.77
N VAL A 36 13.13 -11.58 -4.07
CA VAL A 36 12.00 -11.78 -4.97
C VAL A 36 12.36 -12.88 -5.95
N CYS A 37 11.64 -13.99 -5.93
CA CYS A 37 11.79 -15.14 -6.80
C CYS A 37 10.76 -15.08 -7.93
N ASP A 38 11.18 -15.35 -9.16
CA ASP A 38 10.32 -15.41 -10.35
C ASP A 38 10.64 -16.65 -11.20
N PRO A 39 10.44 -17.87 -10.64
CA PRO A 39 10.81 -19.11 -11.32
C PRO A 39 9.96 -19.38 -12.58
N LEU A 40 8.83 -18.71 -12.72
CA LEU A 40 7.95 -18.81 -13.90
C LEU A 40 8.18 -17.70 -14.92
N HIS A 41 9.12 -16.80 -14.66
CA HIS A 41 9.44 -15.65 -15.51
C HIS A 41 8.22 -14.79 -15.88
N VAL A 42 7.32 -14.56 -14.92
CA VAL A 42 6.09 -13.79 -15.13
C VAL A 42 6.33 -12.27 -15.20
N GLU A 43 7.35 -11.78 -14.53
CA GLU A 43 7.70 -10.35 -14.48
C GLU A 43 9.14 -10.07 -14.98
N SER A 44 10.03 -11.06 -14.99
CA SER A 44 11.43 -10.87 -15.37
C SER A 44 12.06 -12.09 -15.99
N SER A 45 13.23 -11.92 -16.63
CA SER A 45 14.05 -13.01 -17.13
C SER A 45 15.00 -13.60 -16.09
N ASN A 46 14.91 -13.17 -14.82
CA ASN A 46 15.75 -13.68 -13.74
C ASN A 46 14.93 -14.59 -12.83
N ASP A 47 15.46 -15.75 -12.47
CA ASP A 47 14.82 -16.68 -11.53
C ASP A 47 14.60 -16.03 -10.14
N ALA A 48 15.50 -15.14 -9.75
CA ALA A 48 15.43 -14.43 -8.50
C ALA A 48 16.31 -13.17 -8.48
N VAL A 49 15.92 -12.22 -7.64
CA VAL A 49 16.67 -10.98 -7.37
C VAL A 49 16.67 -10.72 -5.86
N GLU A 50 17.84 -10.41 -5.30
CA GLU A 50 17.96 -9.97 -3.91
C GLU A 50 17.17 -8.68 -3.68
N GLY A 51 16.37 -8.66 -2.62
CA GLY A 51 15.62 -7.49 -2.17
C GLY A 51 16.50 -6.49 -1.41
N LEU A 52 15.83 -5.63 -0.65
CA LEU A 52 16.52 -4.67 0.23
C LEU A 52 16.98 -5.30 1.54
N GLY A 53 16.40 -6.46 1.94
CA GLY A 53 16.73 -7.12 3.21
C GLY A 53 16.36 -6.29 4.44
N LEU A 54 15.35 -5.44 4.33
CA LEU A 54 14.85 -4.60 5.40
C LEU A 54 13.71 -5.26 6.18
N MET A 55 13.15 -6.35 5.63
CA MET A 55 12.05 -7.12 6.19
C MET A 55 12.32 -8.61 6.02
N PRO A 56 11.94 -9.46 7.02
CA PRO A 56 12.28 -10.88 7.05
C PRO A 56 11.29 -11.72 6.26
N TYR A 57 11.24 -11.56 4.94
CA TYR A 57 10.40 -12.36 4.07
C TYR A 57 10.97 -12.50 2.66
N VAL A 58 10.49 -13.52 1.97
CA VAL A 58 10.72 -13.77 0.55
C VAL A 58 9.40 -13.69 -0.19
N THR A 59 9.41 -13.10 -1.37
CA THR A 59 8.27 -13.07 -2.28
C THR A 59 8.53 -14.00 -3.46
N THR A 60 7.57 -14.84 -3.81
CA THR A 60 7.60 -15.66 -5.02
C THR A 60 6.50 -15.20 -5.98
N MET A 61 6.87 -14.86 -7.20
CA MET A 61 5.91 -14.47 -8.23
C MET A 61 5.08 -15.70 -8.65
N GLN A 62 3.77 -15.50 -8.79
CA GLN A 62 2.80 -16.52 -9.17
C GLN A 62 2.27 -16.25 -10.58
N GLY A 63 1.77 -17.28 -11.27
CA GLY A 63 1.20 -17.14 -12.61
C GLY A 63 -0.14 -16.41 -12.66
N GLU A 64 -0.84 -16.31 -11.54
CA GLU A 64 -2.16 -15.67 -11.46
C GLU A 64 -2.08 -14.31 -10.78
N LYS A 65 -2.85 -13.37 -11.32
CA LYS A 65 -2.93 -12.01 -10.80
C LYS A 65 -4.11 -11.86 -9.85
N ASN A 66 -3.83 -11.54 -8.61
CA ASN A 66 -4.84 -11.18 -7.63
C ASN A 66 -5.31 -9.74 -7.86
N THR A 67 -6.62 -9.54 -8.04
CA THR A 67 -7.21 -8.20 -8.20
C THR A 67 -8.52 -8.15 -7.42
N TYR A 68 -8.51 -7.45 -6.29
CA TYR A 68 -9.64 -7.38 -5.38
C TYR A 68 -9.83 -5.97 -4.83
N GLN A 69 -11.08 -5.53 -4.70
CA GLN A 69 -11.42 -4.49 -3.73
C GLN A 69 -11.39 -5.12 -2.35
N VAL A 70 -10.71 -4.48 -1.40
CA VAL A 70 -10.56 -5.04 -0.06
C VAL A 70 -11.13 -4.14 1.02
N GLU A 71 -11.65 -4.81 2.06
CA GLU A 71 -11.94 -4.20 3.35
C GLU A 71 -11.07 -4.88 4.39
N PHE A 72 -10.42 -4.09 5.23
CA PHE A 72 -9.47 -4.60 6.21
C PHE A 72 -9.56 -3.88 7.55
N ASN A 73 -9.15 -4.57 8.60
CA ASN A 73 -9.01 -4.04 9.94
C ASN A 73 -7.53 -3.90 10.29
N CYS A 74 -7.22 -2.91 11.12
CA CYS A 74 -5.93 -2.71 11.74
C CYS A 74 -6.11 -2.69 13.25
N GLU A 75 -5.64 -3.71 13.93
CA GLU A 75 -5.77 -3.80 15.39
C GLU A 75 -4.69 -3.00 16.12
N ALA A 76 -3.52 -2.89 15.52
CA ALA A 76 -2.44 -2.06 16.03
C ALA A 76 -1.47 -1.70 14.91
N LEU A 77 -1.22 -0.43 14.70
CA LEU A 77 -0.15 0.08 13.83
C LEU A 77 0.83 0.90 14.68
N PRO A 78 1.89 0.25 15.20
CA PRO A 78 2.87 0.93 16.07
C PRO A 78 3.90 1.76 15.29
N PHE A 79 3.67 2.00 14.00
CA PHE A 79 4.58 2.74 13.14
C PHE A 79 4.92 4.11 13.72
N LEU A 80 6.20 4.37 13.93
CA LEU A 80 6.72 5.60 14.55
C LEU A 80 6.14 5.92 15.94
N GLY A 81 5.79 4.89 16.71
CA GLY A 81 5.19 5.04 18.04
C GLY A 81 3.72 5.46 18.03
N MET A 82 3.02 5.25 16.91
CA MET A 82 1.58 5.45 16.84
C MET A 82 0.84 4.38 17.66
N ASP A 83 -0.33 4.74 18.18
CA ASP A 83 -1.34 3.80 18.66
C ASP A 83 -2.58 3.97 17.78
N PHE A 84 -2.49 3.49 16.53
CA PHE A 84 -3.59 3.55 15.59
C PHE A 84 -4.32 2.21 15.53
N LYS A 85 -5.65 2.27 15.62
CA LYS A 85 -6.57 1.16 15.36
C LYS A 85 -7.63 1.63 14.38
N GLY A 86 -8.04 0.76 13.48
CA GLY A 86 -9.07 1.08 12.50
C GLY A 86 -9.81 -0.16 12.05
N SER A 87 -11.10 -0.01 11.82
CA SER A 87 -11.95 -1.06 11.25
C SER A 87 -12.61 -0.58 9.96
N HIS A 88 -12.98 -1.51 9.11
CA HIS A 88 -13.63 -1.22 7.83
C HIS A 88 -12.85 -0.25 6.92
N LEU A 89 -11.51 -0.27 7.04
CA LEU A 89 -10.63 0.47 6.14
C LEU A 89 -10.75 -0.13 4.74
N LYS A 90 -10.62 0.71 3.72
CA LYS A 90 -10.82 0.31 2.33
C LYS A 90 -9.54 0.46 1.52
N GLY A 91 -9.36 -0.46 0.57
CA GLY A 91 -8.25 -0.45 -0.34
C GLY A 91 -8.51 -1.39 -1.51
N TYR A 92 -7.46 -1.75 -2.21
CA TYR A 92 -7.50 -2.78 -3.24
C TYR A 92 -6.16 -3.52 -3.30
N GLU A 93 -6.21 -4.77 -3.71
CA GLU A 93 -5.04 -5.59 -4.02
C GLU A 93 -4.91 -5.74 -5.53
N ILE A 94 -3.68 -5.66 -6.03
CA ILE A 94 -3.34 -5.95 -7.41
C ILE A 94 -1.90 -6.45 -7.47
N HIS A 95 -1.68 -7.76 -7.32
CA HIS A 95 -0.35 -8.34 -7.27
C HIS A 95 -0.33 -9.79 -7.79
N MET A 96 0.85 -10.27 -8.15
CA MET A 96 1.11 -11.66 -8.57
C MET A 96 2.02 -12.39 -7.58
N GLY A 97 2.61 -11.69 -6.63
CA GLY A 97 3.53 -12.28 -5.66
C GLY A 97 2.81 -12.83 -4.44
N GLU A 98 3.33 -13.93 -3.92
CA GLU A 98 3.03 -14.49 -2.60
C GLU A 98 4.24 -14.25 -1.69
N THR A 99 4.00 -13.61 -0.53
CA THR A 99 5.06 -13.26 0.42
C THR A 99 4.98 -14.16 1.64
N VAL A 100 6.10 -14.81 1.97
CA VAL A 100 6.23 -15.74 3.09
C VAL A 100 7.33 -15.24 4.03
N LEU A 101 7.00 -15.16 5.32
CA LEU A 101 7.97 -14.79 6.36
C LEU A 101 9.08 -15.83 6.49
N THR A 102 10.32 -15.37 6.58
CA THR A 102 11.51 -16.18 6.94
C THR A 102 11.71 -16.22 8.45
N HIS A 103 11.28 -15.18 9.15
CA HIS A 103 11.26 -15.08 10.62
C HIS A 103 9.97 -14.39 11.07
N SER A 104 9.67 -14.42 12.35
CA SER A 104 8.48 -13.78 12.89
C SER A 104 8.49 -12.27 12.66
N ALA A 105 7.35 -11.73 12.22
CA ALA A 105 7.10 -10.30 12.13
C ALA A 105 5.66 -10.01 12.51
N GLN A 106 5.41 -8.80 13.01
CA GLN A 106 4.05 -8.39 13.35
C GLN A 106 3.26 -8.07 12.08
N SER A 107 2.13 -8.77 11.88
CA SER A 107 1.16 -8.42 10.85
C SER A 107 0.40 -7.15 11.24
N LEU A 108 0.09 -6.32 10.26
CA LEU A 108 -0.56 -5.03 10.47
C LEU A 108 -2.05 -5.04 10.15
N PHE A 109 -2.42 -5.71 9.09
CA PHE A 109 -3.78 -5.68 8.56
C PHE A 109 -4.39 -7.08 8.51
N ASN A 110 -5.67 -7.15 8.85
CA ASN A 110 -6.49 -8.34 8.63
C ASN A 110 -7.52 -8.00 7.57
N ILE A 111 -7.35 -8.54 6.36
CA ILE A 111 -8.31 -8.39 5.27
C ILE A 111 -9.52 -9.26 5.61
N VAL A 112 -10.67 -8.62 5.76
CA VAL A 112 -11.93 -9.27 6.16
C VAL A 112 -12.87 -9.47 4.98
N ARG A 113 -12.61 -8.80 3.85
CA ARG A 113 -13.40 -8.93 2.63
C ARG A 113 -12.55 -8.72 1.37
N ARG A 114 -12.72 -9.58 0.39
CA ARG A 114 -12.20 -9.44 -0.99
C ARG A 114 -13.39 -9.43 -1.96
N SER A 115 -13.61 -8.36 -2.71
CA SER A 115 -14.70 -8.18 -3.69
C SER A 115 -16.00 -8.68 -3.16
N ASN A 116 -16.66 -8.40 -2.21
CA ASN A 116 -17.91 -8.89 -1.61
C ASN A 116 -17.87 -10.28 -0.94
N GLN A 117 -16.76 -11.00 -0.99
CA GLN A 117 -16.61 -12.28 -0.29
C GLN A 117 -15.91 -12.08 1.07
N PRO A 118 -16.44 -12.64 2.17
CA PRO A 118 -15.76 -12.61 3.45
C PRO A 118 -14.51 -13.50 3.40
N VAL A 119 -13.42 -13.00 3.95
CA VAL A 119 -12.14 -13.71 4.06
C VAL A 119 -11.46 -13.40 5.39
N GLN A 120 -10.41 -14.13 5.72
CA GLN A 120 -9.49 -13.78 6.81
C GLN A 120 -8.05 -13.98 6.30
N VAL A 121 -7.43 -12.90 5.88
CA VAL A 121 -6.07 -12.92 5.33
C VAL A 121 -5.24 -11.86 6.02
N GLN A 122 -4.09 -12.27 6.53
CA GLN A 122 -3.12 -11.34 7.08
C GLN A 122 -2.36 -10.64 5.94
N ASP A 123 -2.20 -9.34 6.04
CA ASP A 123 -1.42 -8.55 5.09
C ASP A 123 -0.60 -7.48 5.81
N GLY A 124 0.52 -7.17 5.20
CA GLY A 124 1.43 -6.15 5.70
C GLY A 124 2.18 -6.57 6.97
N TYR A 125 3.44 -6.24 6.99
CA TYR A 125 4.31 -6.50 8.13
C TYR A 125 5.11 -5.25 8.48
N ILE A 126 5.45 -5.11 9.76
CA ILE A 126 6.27 -4.04 10.30
C ILE A 126 7.54 -4.63 10.93
N ASN A 127 8.65 -3.92 10.79
CA ASN A 127 9.91 -4.33 11.40
C ASN A 127 9.92 -4.09 12.94
N GLU A 128 10.85 -4.71 13.65
CA GLU A 128 10.96 -4.62 15.10
C GLU A 128 11.14 -3.18 15.64
N THR A 129 11.78 -2.31 14.88
CA THR A 129 12.00 -0.92 15.27
C THR A 129 10.85 0.02 14.90
N HIS A 130 9.78 -0.52 14.32
CA HIS A 130 8.52 0.16 13.99
C HIS A 130 8.67 1.40 13.09
N HIS A 131 9.68 1.44 12.23
CA HIS A 131 9.85 2.54 11.26
C HIS A 131 9.86 2.08 9.80
N ILE A 132 9.75 0.78 9.54
CA ILE A 132 9.62 0.19 8.21
C ILE A 132 8.41 -0.72 8.18
N PHE A 133 7.49 -0.50 7.26
CA PHE A 133 6.41 -1.44 7.01
C PHE A 133 6.10 -1.57 5.52
N GLY A 134 5.46 -2.66 5.17
CA GLY A 134 4.98 -2.88 3.81
C GLY A 134 3.66 -3.62 3.79
N THR A 135 2.92 -3.52 2.69
CA THR A 135 1.59 -4.10 2.48
C THR A 135 1.29 -4.30 0.99
N TYR A 136 0.47 -5.28 0.65
CA TYR A 136 -0.13 -5.39 -0.68
C TYR A 136 -1.33 -4.47 -0.87
N CYS A 137 -1.95 -4.00 0.22
CA CYS A 137 -3.08 -3.08 0.13
C CYS A 137 -2.68 -1.73 -0.47
N HIS A 138 -3.19 -1.44 -1.65
CA HIS A 138 -3.18 -0.09 -2.23
C HIS A 138 -4.28 0.77 -1.61
N GLY A 139 -4.14 2.09 -1.72
CA GLY A 139 -5.16 3.02 -1.23
C GLY A 139 -5.22 3.14 0.30
N ILE A 140 -4.23 2.64 1.04
CA ILE A 140 -4.21 2.75 2.51
C ILE A 140 -4.27 4.21 2.95
N PHE A 141 -3.63 5.12 2.21
CA PHE A 141 -3.64 6.56 2.50
C PHE A 141 -4.93 7.27 2.10
N ASP A 142 -5.87 6.60 1.42
CA ASP A 142 -7.20 7.13 1.13
C ASP A 142 -8.09 7.09 2.38
N ASN A 143 -7.73 6.29 3.39
CA ASN A 143 -8.38 6.25 4.69
C ASN A 143 -7.93 7.45 5.54
N ASP A 144 -8.83 8.40 5.73
CA ASP A 144 -8.53 9.72 6.30
C ASP A 144 -7.88 9.66 7.69
N ASP A 145 -8.38 8.77 8.56
CA ASP A 145 -7.89 8.64 9.93
C ASP A 145 -6.50 7.99 9.96
N LEU A 146 -6.27 6.95 9.15
CA LEU A 146 -4.95 6.30 9.02
C LEU A 146 -3.92 7.26 8.44
N ARG A 147 -4.25 7.95 7.36
CA ARG A 147 -3.39 8.96 6.76
C ARG A 147 -3.03 10.06 7.76
N ARG A 148 -4.03 10.56 8.52
CA ARG A 148 -3.81 11.59 9.53
C ARG A 148 -2.94 11.09 10.68
N ALA A 149 -3.13 9.88 11.13
CA ALA A 149 -2.31 9.28 12.17
C ALA A 149 -0.83 9.21 11.76
N ILE A 150 -0.55 8.72 10.54
CA ILE A 150 0.83 8.65 10.00
C ILE A 150 1.44 10.05 9.87
N ILE A 151 0.71 11.03 9.32
CA ILE A 151 1.19 12.40 9.21
C ILE A 151 1.47 12.99 10.60
N ASN A 152 0.61 12.74 11.59
CA ASN A 152 0.80 13.23 12.94
C ASN A 152 2.00 12.58 13.66
N ALA A 153 2.25 11.30 13.41
CA ALA A 153 3.46 10.64 13.91
C ALA A 153 4.73 11.29 13.34
N LEU A 154 4.74 11.57 12.03
CA LEU A 154 5.85 12.30 11.39
C LEU A 154 6.00 13.75 11.91
N ARG A 155 4.88 14.42 12.18
CA ARG A 155 4.88 15.78 12.78
C ARG A 155 5.48 15.76 14.19
N LYS A 156 5.02 14.84 15.04
CA LYS A 156 5.58 14.65 16.40
C LYS A 156 7.09 14.42 16.36
N ARG A 157 7.56 13.58 15.45
CA ARG A 157 8.99 13.30 15.27
C ARG A 157 9.78 14.55 14.89
N LYS A 158 9.15 15.53 14.23
CA LYS A 158 9.73 16.84 13.91
C LYS A 158 9.48 17.92 14.96
N GLY A 159 8.94 17.57 16.12
CA GLY A 159 8.59 18.54 17.17
C GLY A 159 7.40 19.45 16.81
N LEU A 160 6.57 19.04 15.84
CA LEU A 160 5.41 19.80 15.40
C LEU A 160 4.13 19.28 16.08
N GLU A 161 3.19 20.17 16.35
CA GLU A 161 1.88 19.80 16.88
C GLU A 161 1.08 18.91 15.92
N THR A 162 0.22 18.06 16.49
CA THR A 162 -0.68 17.24 15.70
C THR A 162 -1.84 18.07 15.15
N LEU A 163 -2.40 17.63 14.04
CA LEU A 163 -3.53 18.27 13.38
C LEU A 163 -4.74 17.32 13.36
N PRO A 164 -5.96 17.84 13.46
CA PRO A 164 -7.17 17.04 13.31
C PRO A 164 -7.36 16.55 11.87
N VAL A 165 -8.29 15.61 11.68
CA VAL A 165 -8.72 15.19 10.34
C VAL A 165 -9.61 16.29 9.76
N GLN A 166 -9.06 17.06 8.83
CA GLN A 166 -9.77 18.14 8.15
C GLN A 166 -10.14 17.78 6.71
N PHE A 167 -9.25 17.08 6.02
CA PHE A 167 -9.45 16.69 4.63
C PHE A 167 -10.12 15.31 4.58
N ARG A 168 -11.24 15.23 3.86
CA ARG A 168 -12.02 14.02 3.63
C ARG A 168 -11.84 13.59 2.17
N TYR A 169 -10.91 12.65 1.93
CA TYR A 169 -10.51 12.26 0.58
C TYR A 169 -11.68 11.74 -0.26
N ARG A 170 -12.54 10.92 0.32
CA ARG A 170 -13.70 10.38 -0.39
C ARG A 170 -14.65 11.48 -0.86
N GLN A 171 -14.97 12.45 -0.01
CA GLN A 171 -15.83 13.57 -0.36
C GLN A 171 -15.20 14.44 -1.45
N TYR A 172 -13.91 14.71 -1.32
CA TYR A 172 -13.15 15.42 -2.34
C TYR A 172 -13.20 14.69 -3.68
N LYS A 173 -12.93 13.37 -3.71
CA LYS A 173 -12.97 12.54 -4.92
C LYS A 173 -14.34 12.56 -5.60
N GLU A 174 -15.43 12.43 -4.83
CA GLU A 174 -16.80 12.52 -5.37
C GLU A 174 -17.06 13.90 -5.99
N SER A 175 -16.66 14.99 -5.33
CA SER A 175 -16.81 16.34 -5.89
C SER A 175 -16.01 16.55 -7.19
N GLU A 176 -14.84 15.93 -7.33
CA GLU A 176 -14.06 15.98 -8.56
C GLU A 176 -14.71 15.16 -9.69
N PHE A 177 -15.36 14.03 -9.36
CA PHE A 177 -16.14 13.28 -10.34
C PHE A 177 -17.36 14.06 -10.82
N ASP A 178 -18.07 14.73 -9.92
CA ASP A 178 -19.20 15.62 -10.29
C ASP A 178 -18.73 16.75 -11.22
N ARG A 179 -17.60 17.39 -10.87
CA ARG A 179 -16.99 18.44 -11.71
C ARG A 179 -16.59 17.91 -13.10
N LEU A 180 -16.04 16.71 -13.17
CA LEU A 180 -15.69 16.06 -14.43
C LEU A 180 -16.95 15.77 -15.26
N ALA A 181 -17.98 15.21 -14.62
CA ALA A 181 -19.26 14.91 -15.26
C ALA A 181 -19.92 16.17 -15.84
N ASP A 182 -19.88 17.27 -15.10
CA ASP A 182 -20.41 18.56 -15.57
C ASP A 182 -19.61 19.11 -16.75
N THR A 183 -18.27 18.95 -16.71
CA THR A 183 -17.40 19.33 -17.82
C THR A 183 -17.73 18.54 -19.09
N VAL A 184 -17.92 17.23 -18.96
CA VAL A 184 -18.31 16.35 -20.07
C VAL A 184 -19.66 16.77 -20.60
N ARG A 185 -20.69 16.92 -19.75
CA ARG A 185 -22.05 17.35 -20.17
C ARG A 185 -22.06 18.66 -20.90
N LYS A 186 -21.20 19.60 -20.49
CA LYS A 186 -21.13 20.95 -21.12
C LYS A 186 -20.47 20.94 -22.51
N HIS A 187 -19.50 20.04 -22.74
CA HIS A 187 -18.68 20.07 -23.96
C HIS A 187 -18.93 18.89 -24.91
N PHE A 188 -19.77 17.94 -24.52
CA PHE A 188 -20.08 16.76 -25.29
C PHE A 188 -21.55 16.78 -25.73
N ASP A 189 -21.83 16.40 -26.98
CA ASP A 189 -23.19 16.28 -27.47
C ASP A 189 -23.86 15.04 -26.85
N MET A 190 -24.37 15.23 -25.65
CA MET A 190 -25.03 14.15 -24.88
C MET A 190 -26.27 13.59 -25.60
N LYS A 191 -26.99 14.43 -26.38
CA LYS A 191 -28.16 13.97 -27.13
C LYS A 191 -27.75 12.96 -28.20
N LYS A 192 -26.75 13.33 -29.02
CA LYS A 192 -26.21 12.45 -30.05
C LYS A 192 -25.58 11.16 -29.45
N PHE A 193 -24.95 11.28 -28.29
CA PHE A 193 -24.39 10.15 -27.59
C PHE A 193 -25.46 9.12 -27.19
N TYR A 194 -26.59 9.56 -26.60
CA TYR A 194 -27.69 8.67 -26.25
C TYR A 194 -28.44 8.15 -27.49
N GLU A 195 -28.54 8.89 -28.57
CA GLU A 195 -29.12 8.40 -29.83
C GLU A 195 -28.30 7.25 -30.44
N VAL A 196 -26.98 7.22 -30.23
CA VAL A 196 -26.10 6.13 -30.72
C VAL A 196 -26.17 4.91 -29.82
N LEU A 197 -26.40 5.09 -28.52
CA LEU A 197 -26.50 3.97 -27.58
C LEU A 197 -27.83 3.20 -27.63
N GLY A 198 -28.89 3.79 -28.17
CA GLY A 198 -30.26 3.21 -28.28
C GLY A 198 -31.05 3.46 -27.01
#